data_2de60b29d91987b7ff31d909b8cee3db
#
_entry.id   2de60b29d91987b7ff31d909b8cee3db
#
_cell.length_a   1.000
_cell.length_b   1.000
_cell.length_c   1.000
_cell.angle_alpha   90.00
_cell.angle_beta   90.00
_cell.angle_gamma   90.00
#
_symmetry.space_group_name_H-M   'P 1'
#
loop_
_entity.id
_entity.type
_entity.pdbx_description
1 polymer ?
#
loop_
_entity_poly.entity_id
_entity_poly.type
_entity_poly.pdbx_seq_one_letter_code
_entity_poly.pdbx_strand_id
1 'polypeptide(L)'
;MKKIILPVDFSDSSNKLVDYAVNFAKDVNAEIALIHVAATDIGFVIGDMGFQYFPEVEENEIKYELKELNKLEQQVISQGVNCTHILKQGIAGDTILEFADEKNADYIVVGSHGRSGVYDVFIGSLTKEITKKSKIPVLVVPCHDEE
;
A
#
# COMPACT_ATOMS: atom_id res chain seq x y z
N MET A 1 21.97 1.41 1.30
CA MET A 1 20.76 2.25 1.39
C MET A 1 19.64 1.46 2.06
N LYS A 2 18.94 2.10 2.99
CA LYS A 2 17.81 1.44 3.65
C LYS A 2 16.61 1.35 2.71
N LYS A 3 15.67 0.50 3.07
CA LYS A 3 14.49 0.24 2.24
C LYS A 3 13.22 0.36 3.06
N ILE A 4 12.28 1.13 2.53
CA ILE A 4 10.95 1.33 3.11
C ILE A 4 9.92 0.62 2.24
N ILE A 5 9.05 -0.18 2.85
CA ILE A 5 7.88 -0.71 2.16
C ILE A 5 6.72 0.24 2.46
N LEU A 6 6.04 0.68 1.40
CA LEU A 6 4.93 1.62 1.50
C LEU A 6 3.69 1.05 0.82
N PRO A 7 2.81 0.43 1.60
CA PRO A 7 1.52 -0.03 1.07
C PRO A 7 0.62 1.16 0.74
N VAL A 8 -0.04 1.10 -0.41
CA VAL A 8 -0.98 2.14 -0.85
C VAL A 8 -2.29 1.51 -1.29
N ASP A 9 -3.39 2.24 -1.10
CA ASP A 9 -4.74 1.76 -1.43
C ASP A 9 -5.49 2.72 -2.37
N PHE A 10 -4.78 3.73 -2.90
CA PHE A 10 -5.33 4.74 -3.82
C PHE A 10 -6.47 5.57 -3.24
N SER A 11 -6.54 5.66 -1.91
CA SER A 11 -7.48 6.55 -1.24
C SER A 11 -7.01 8.01 -1.36
N ASP A 12 -7.88 8.94 -0.99
CA ASP A 12 -7.54 10.36 -1.01
C ASP A 12 -6.36 10.70 -0.11
N SER A 13 -6.14 9.91 0.92
CA SER A 13 -5.02 10.12 1.83
C SER A 13 -3.68 9.59 1.31
N SER A 14 -3.68 8.90 0.17
CA SER A 14 -2.44 8.33 -0.37
C SER A 14 -1.37 9.38 -0.68
N ASN A 15 -1.76 10.54 -1.19
CA ASN A 15 -0.80 11.61 -1.49
C ASN A 15 -0.12 12.11 -0.22
N LYS A 16 -0.89 12.29 0.85
CA LYS A 16 -0.34 12.71 2.13
C LYS A 16 0.61 11.67 2.70
N LEU A 17 0.20 10.41 2.61
CA LEU A 17 1.04 9.30 3.08
C LEU A 17 2.35 9.24 2.31
N VAL A 18 2.30 9.39 1.00
CA VAL A 18 3.50 9.41 0.15
C VAL A 18 4.42 10.55 0.54
N ASP A 19 3.88 11.75 0.76
CA ASP A 19 4.71 12.90 1.13
C ASP A 19 5.43 12.68 2.47
N TYR A 20 4.75 12.13 3.47
CA TYR A 20 5.39 11.79 4.73
C TYR A 20 6.45 10.71 4.56
N ALA A 21 6.17 9.69 3.73
CA ALA A 21 7.13 8.63 3.48
C ALA A 21 8.38 9.16 2.77
N VAL A 22 8.23 10.09 1.85
CA VAL A 22 9.36 10.72 1.16
C VAL A 22 10.22 11.48 2.15
N ASN A 23 9.62 12.27 3.03
CA ASN A 23 10.37 13.00 4.04
C ASN A 23 11.13 12.06 4.96
N PHE A 24 10.48 11.01 5.40
CA PHE A 24 11.13 10.00 6.23
C PHE A 24 12.27 9.30 5.49
N ALA A 25 12.05 8.95 4.22
CA ALA A 25 13.09 8.32 3.40
C ALA A 25 14.34 9.20 3.28
N LYS A 26 14.15 10.50 3.14
CA LYS A 26 15.29 11.43 3.09
C LYS A 26 16.03 11.47 4.42
N ASP A 27 15.29 11.47 5.52
CA ASP A 27 15.89 11.54 6.86
C ASP A 27 16.74 10.31 7.17
N VAL A 28 16.33 9.13 6.71
CA VAL A 28 17.04 7.88 7.03
C VAL A 28 17.88 7.35 5.86
N ASN A 29 17.93 8.07 4.75
CA ASN A 29 18.65 7.68 3.55
C ASN A 29 18.12 6.35 2.99
N ALA A 30 16.85 6.32 2.65
CA ALA A 30 16.17 5.11 2.19
C ALA A 30 15.58 5.28 0.80
N GLU A 31 15.36 4.14 0.15
CA GLU A 31 14.52 4.06 -1.05
C GLU A 31 13.15 3.53 -0.66
N ILE A 32 12.16 3.76 -1.53
CA ILE A 32 10.78 3.34 -1.28
C ILE A 32 10.36 2.28 -2.28
N ALA A 33 9.75 1.22 -1.78
CA ALA A 33 9.07 0.23 -2.60
C ALA A 33 7.57 0.32 -2.31
N LEU A 34 6.82 0.81 -3.30
CA LEU A 34 5.37 0.87 -3.21
C LEU A 34 4.77 -0.50 -3.45
N ILE A 35 3.76 -0.85 -2.68
CA ILE A 35 3.03 -2.09 -2.90
C ILE A 35 1.53 -1.83 -2.78
N HIS A 36 0.79 -2.34 -3.75
CA HIS A 36 -0.67 -2.43 -3.65
C HIS A 36 -1.05 -3.90 -3.72
N VAL A 37 -1.91 -4.32 -2.80
CA VAL A 37 -2.38 -5.70 -2.77
C VAL A 37 -3.83 -5.70 -3.22
N ALA A 38 -4.08 -6.30 -4.38
CA ALA A 38 -5.42 -6.44 -4.93
C ALA A 38 -6.10 -7.66 -4.30
N ALA A 39 -7.42 -7.58 -4.16
CA ALA A 39 -8.20 -8.70 -3.66
C ALA A 39 -8.08 -9.89 -4.61
N THR A 40 -7.99 -11.09 -4.06
CA THR A 40 -7.84 -12.33 -4.85
C THR A 40 -9.08 -12.67 -5.67
N ASP A 41 -10.21 -12.10 -5.34
CA ASP A 41 -11.47 -12.37 -6.02
C ASP A 41 -11.83 -11.36 -7.10
N ILE A 42 -10.90 -10.45 -7.44
CA ILE A 42 -11.08 -9.54 -8.57
C ILE A 42 -11.32 -10.36 -9.82
N GLY A 43 -12.36 -9.99 -10.58
CA GLY A 43 -12.73 -10.70 -11.80
C GLY A 43 -13.71 -11.83 -11.59
N PHE A 44 -14.04 -12.12 -10.32
CA PHE A 44 -15.06 -13.12 -10.00
C PHE A 44 -16.33 -12.44 -9.52
N VAL A 45 -17.47 -12.95 -10.00
CA VAL A 45 -18.79 -12.48 -9.57
C VAL A 45 -19.57 -13.68 -9.08
N ILE A 46 -20.24 -13.54 -7.93
CA ILE A 46 -21.12 -14.56 -7.41
C ILE A 46 -22.52 -14.26 -7.92
N GLY A 47 -23.11 -15.19 -8.69
CA GLY A 47 -24.47 -15.07 -9.19
C GLY A 47 -25.27 -16.30 -8.87
N ASP A 48 -26.47 -16.41 -9.47
CA ASP A 48 -27.37 -17.55 -9.28
C ASP A 48 -26.73 -18.88 -9.67
N MET A 49 -25.74 -18.85 -10.53
CA MET A 49 -25.03 -20.03 -11.00
C MET A 49 -23.70 -20.26 -10.29
N GLY A 50 -23.44 -19.54 -9.20
CA GLY A 50 -22.19 -19.64 -8.47
C GLY A 50 -21.15 -18.61 -8.92
N PHE A 51 -19.88 -18.92 -8.73
CA PHE A 51 -18.79 -18.02 -9.13
C PHE A 51 -18.62 -17.99 -10.63
N GLN A 52 -18.51 -16.80 -11.18
CA GLN A 52 -18.16 -16.60 -12.57
C GLN A 52 -16.92 -15.74 -12.65
N TYR A 53 -15.96 -16.13 -13.48
CA TYR A 53 -14.71 -15.42 -13.65
C TYR A 53 -14.80 -14.52 -14.88
N PHE A 54 -14.49 -13.25 -14.69
CA PHE A 54 -14.50 -12.25 -15.75
C PHE A 54 -13.08 -11.71 -15.96
N PRO A 55 -12.32 -12.35 -16.86
CA PRO A 55 -10.93 -11.93 -17.09
C PRO A 55 -10.78 -10.47 -17.50
N GLU A 56 -11.76 -9.94 -18.21
CA GLU A 56 -11.74 -8.55 -18.68
C GLU A 56 -11.84 -7.57 -17.51
N VAL A 57 -12.65 -7.90 -16.50
CA VAL A 57 -12.76 -7.07 -15.29
C VAL A 57 -11.45 -7.05 -14.55
N GLU A 58 -10.84 -8.21 -14.35
CA GLU A 58 -9.55 -8.33 -13.69
C GLU A 58 -8.47 -7.56 -14.45
N GLU A 59 -8.43 -7.72 -15.78
CA GLU A 59 -7.44 -7.04 -16.61
C GLU A 59 -7.57 -5.53 -16.53
N ASN A 60 -8.78 -5.00 -16.58
CA ASN A 60 -9.04 -3.57 -16.51
C ASN A 60 -8.66 -3.00 -15.12
N GLU A 61 -8.97 -3.73 -14.06
CA GLU A 61 -8.60 -3.33 -12.70
C GLU A 61 -7.08 -3.32 -12.53
N ILE A 62 -6.41 -4.33 -13.04
CA ILE A 62 -4.95 -4.41 -12.97
C ILE A 62 -4.31 -3.24 -13.72
N LYS A 63 -4.80 -2.93 -14.90
CA LYS A 63 -4.27 -1.79 -15.68
C LYS A 63 -4.46 -0.47 -14.94
N TYR A 64 -5.62 -0.28 -14.34
CA TYR A 64 -5.92 0.93 -13.57
C TYR A 64 -4.98 1.04 -12.37
N GLU A 65 -4.82 -0.04 -11.63
CA GLU A 65 -4.00 -0.04 -10.42
C GLU A 65 -2.52 0.14 -10.75
N LEU A 66 -2.03 -0.46 -11.82
CA LEU A 66 -0.66 -0.25 -12.26
C LEU A 66 -0.42 1.19 -12.69
N LYS A 67 -1.39 1.80 -13.35
CA LYS A 67 -1.30 3.21 -13.73
C LYS A 67 -1.22 4.11 -12.49
N GLU A 68 -2.04 3.84 -11.48
CA GLU A 68 -2.02 4.61 -10.25
C GLU A 68 -0.72 4.42 -9.48
N LEU A 69 -0.20 3.20 -9.43
CA LEU A 69 1.10 2.92 -8.82
C LEU A 69 2.22 3.67 -9.53
N ASN A 70 2.18 3.69 -10.86
CA ASN A 70 3.20 4.43 -11.62
C ASN A 70 3.15 5.93 -11.35
N LYS A 71 1.96 6.50 -11.21
CA LYS A 71 1.82 7.91 -10.85
C LYS A 71 2.46 8.21 -9.50
N LEU A 72 2.20 7.37 -8.51
CA LEU A 72 2.79 7.54 -7.18
C LEU A 72 4.30 7.37 -7.22
N GLU A 73 4.80 6.39 -7.98
CA GLU A 73 6.24 6.21 -8.16
C GLU A 73 6.89 7.45 -8.74
N GLN A 74 6.30 8.03 -9.78
CA GLN A 74 6.84 9.25 -10.38
C GLN A 74 6.80 10.42 -9.41
N GLN A 75 5.77 10.49 -8.58
CA GLN A 75 5.68 11.52 -7.55
C GLN A 75 6.83 11.41 -6.54
N VAL A 76 7.17 10.19 -6.14
CA VAL A 76 8.30 9.95 -5.22
C VAL A 76 9.62 10.30 -5.89
N ILE A 77 9.82 9.82 -7.12
CA ILE A 77 11.05 10.07 -7.87
C ILE A 77 11.26 11.57 -8.10
N SER A 78 10.19 12.30 -8.39
CA SER A 78 10.27 13.74 -8.62
C SER A 78 10.75 14.51 -7.40
N GLN A 79 10.61 13.93 -6.21
CA GLN A 79 11.06 14.52 -4.96
C GLN A 79 12.47 14.08 -4.55
N GLY A 80 13.15 13.32 -5.40
CA GLY A 80 14.54 12.95 -5.18
C GLY A 80 14.77 11.64 -4.44
N VAL A 81 13.76 10.80 -4.31
CA VAL A 81 13.86 9.51 -3.63
C VAL A 81 13.70 8.39 -4.66
N ASN A 82 14.58 7.39 -4.60
CA ASN A 82 14.45 6.22 -5.47
C ASN A 82 13.20 5.43 -5.10
N CYS A 83 12.47 4.99 -6.11
CA CYS A 83 11.19 4.31 -5.89
C CYS A 83 10.94 3.22 -6.92
N THR A 84 10.40 2.12 -6.47
CA THR A 84 9.87 1.05 -7.32
C THR A 84 8.43 0.77 -6.91
N HIS A 85 7.70 0.02 -7.72
CA HIS A 85 6.35 -0.39 -7.35
C HIS A 85 6.07 -1.83 -7.74
N ILE A 86 5.15 -2.44 -7.03
CA ILE A 86 4.67 -3.78 -7.35
C ILE A 86 3.19 -3.90 -7.04
N LEU A 87 2.49 -4.65 -7.87
CA LEU A 87 1.11 -5.04 -7.65
C LEU A 87 1.09 -6.53 -7.34
N LYS A 88 0.51 -6.89 -6.21
CA LYS A 88 0.36 -8.30 -5.83
C LYS A 88 -1.10 -8.60 -5.55
N GLN A 89 -1.47 -9.87 -5.65
CA GLN A 89 -2.79 -10.35 -5.24
C GLN A 89 -2.63 -11.22 -4.01
N GLY A 90 -3.62 -11.15 -3.12
CA GLY A 90 -3.60 -11.96 -1.92
C GLY A 90 -4.29 -11.30 -0.75
N ILE A 91 -3.99 -11.80 0.42
CA ILE A 91 -4.45 -11.23 1.69
C ILE A 91 -3.47 -10.10 2.05
N ALA A 92 -4.00 -8.89 2.18
CA ALA A 92 -3.16 -7.69 2.26
C ALA A 92 -2.08 -7.77 3.34
N GLY A 93 -2.44 -8.04 4.57
CA GLY A 93 -1.48 -8.06 5.67
C GLY A 93 -0.36 -9.07 5.45
N ASP A 94 -0.73 -10.30 5.13
CA ASP A 94 0.25 -11.37 4.90
C ASP A 94 1.16 -11.05 3.72
N THR A 95 0.58 -10.55 2.64
CA THR A 95 1.33 -10.23 1.42
C THR A 95 2.34 -9.11 1.64
N ILE A 96 1.94 -8.08 2.38
CA ILE A 96 2.83 -6.96 2.69
C ILE A 96 4.00 -7.42 3.57
N LEU A 97 3.69 -8.22 4.60
CA LEU A 97 4.73 -8.72 5.50
C LEU A 97 5.71 -9.66 4.79
N GLU A 98 5.21 -10.52 3.90
CA GLU A 98 6.06 -11.38 3.08
C GLU A 98 6.96 -10.56 2.16
N PHE A 99 6.39 -9.53 1.53
CA PHE A 99 7.16 -8.67 0.64
C PHE A 99 8.28 -7.94 1.40
N ALA A 100 7.98 -7.46 2.60
CA ALA A 100 8.99 -6.82 3.45
C ALA A 100 10.14 -7.78 3.77
N ASP A 101 9.82 -9.03 4.07
CA ASP A 101 10.81 -10.08 4.31
C ASP A 101 11.65 -10.35 3.06
N GLU A 102 11.00 -10.54 1.92
CA GLU A 102 11.69 -10.81 0.65
C GLU A 102 12.69 -9.73 0.29
N LYS A 103 12.35 -8.48 0.57
CA LYS A 103 13.17 -7.33 0.23
C LYS A 103 14.18 -6.96 1.30
N ASN A 104 14.18 -7.64 2.42
CA ASN A 104 15.01 -7.28 3.58
C ASN A 104 14.79 -5.82 3.95
N ALA A 105 13.53 -5.42 4.04
CA ALA A 105 13.16 -4.04 4.30
C ALA A 105 13.55 -3.63 5.72
N ASP A 106 13.83 -2.35 5.89
CA ASP A 106 14.22 -1.79 7.19
C ASP A 106 13.02 -1.18 7.91
N TYR A 107 12.03 -0.71 7.16
CA TYR A 107 10.84 -0.04 7.71
C TYR A 107 9.62 -0.36 6.87
N ILE A 108 8.46 -0.35 7.52
CA ILE A 108 7.17 -0.29 6.82
C ILE A 108 6.52 1.02 7.23
N VAL A 109 6.04 1.80 6.25
CA VAL A 109 5.30 3.04 6.52
C VAL A 109 3.86 2.82 6.10
N VAL A 110 2.92 3.03 7.01
CA VAL A 110 1.50 2.81 6.75
C VAL A 110 0.68 4.02 7.22
N GLY A 111 -0.48 4.20 6.61
CA GLY A 111 -1.43 5.19 7.11
C GLY A 111 -2.21 4.63 8.28
N SER A 112 -2.69 5.51 9.15
CA SER A 112 -3.52 5.11 10.29
C SER A 112 -4.85 4.54 9.83
N HIS A 113 -5.35 4.98 8.66
CA HIS A 113 -6.60 4.52 8.06
C HIS A 113 -6.39 4.26 6.58
N GLY A 114 -7.16 3.32 6.03
CA GLY A 114 -7.17 3.08 4.59
C GLY A 114 -8.41 3.66 3.94
N ARG A 115 -8.75 3.11 2.78
CA ARG A 115 -9.86 3.57 1.94
C ARG A 115 -11.21 3.56 2.66
N SER A 116 -11.44 2.55 3.49
CA SER A 116 -12.69 2.41 4.23
C SER A 116 -12.65 3.15 5.55
N GLY A 117 -11.69 4.05 5.73
CA GLY A 117 -11.31 4.65 6.98
C GLY A 117 -12.44 5.01 7.93
N VAL A 118 -12.30 4.53 9.14
CA VAL A 118 -13.06 5.02 10.26
C VAL A 118 -12.24 6.17 10.81
N TYR A 119 -12.81 7.35 10.78
CA TYR A 119 -12.14 8.53 11.26
C TYR A 119 -12.13 8.49 12.78
N ASP A 120 -11.44 9.30 13.42
CA ASP A 120 -11.32 9.46 14.86
C ASP A 120 -10.20 8.64 15.45
N VAL A 121 -10.48 7.91 16.53
CA VAL A 121 -9.45 7.31 17.37
C VAL A 121 -9.06 5.90 16.92
N PHE A 122 -9.74 5.35 15.95
CA PHE A 122 -9.52 3.95 15.59
C PHE A 122 -8.50 3.83 14.48
N ILE A 123 -7.52 2.96 14.69
CA ILE A 123 -6.54 2.59 13.69
C ILE A 123 -7.19 1.50 12.82
N GLY A 124 -6.96 1.57 11.49
CA GLY A 124 -7.51 0.59 10.56
C GLY A 124 -7.04 -0.83 10.86
N SER A 125 -7.85 -1.81 10.49
CA SER A 125 -7.55 -3.22 10.78
C SER A 125 -6.26 -3.70 10.15
N LEU A 126 -5.96 -3.26 8.92
CA LEU A 126 -4.71 -3.63 8.25
C LEU A 126 -3.51 -3.08 9.00
N THR A 127 -3.58 -1.82 9.43
CA THR A 127 -2.50 -1.20 10.18
C THR A 127 -2.28 -1.89 11.51
N LYS A 128 -3.35 -2.27 12.20
CA LYS A 128 -3.25 -3.05 13.43
C LYS A 128 -2.55 -4.37 13.19
N GLU A 129 -2.93 -5.07 12.14
CA GLU A 129 -2.34 -6.37 11.82
C GLU A 129 -0.84 -6.24 11.54
N ILE A 130 -0.46 -5.27 10.71
CA ILE A 130 0.93 -5.06 10.35
C ILE A 130 1.75 -4.69 11.56
N THR A 131 1.28 -3.76 12.39
CA THR A 131 2.02 -3.34 13.59
C THR A 131 2.18 -4.48 14.58
N LYS A 132 1.19 -5.36 14.68
CA LYS A 132 1.23 -6.49 15.60
C LYS A 132 2.18 -7.59 15.14
N LYS A 133 2.26 -7.84 13.84
CA LYS A 133 2.98 -8.99 13.29
C LYS A 133 4.34 -8.64 12.69
N SER A 134 4.62 -7.38 12.45
CA SER A 134 5.87 -6.99 11.79
C SER A 134 7.09 -7.29 12.65
N LYS A 135 8.15 -7.78 12.01
CA LYS A 135 9.45 -8.01 12.65
C LYS A 135 10.36 -6.78 12.56
N ILE A 136 9.93 -5.77 11.82
CA ILE A 136 10.71 -4.55 11.61
C ILE A 136 9.88 -3.33 12.06
N PRO A 137 10.52 -2.17 12.32
CA PRO A 137 9.78 -0.98 12.73
C PRO A 137 8.72 -0.56 11.73
N VAL A 138 7.58 -0.14 12.25
CA VAL A 138 6.45 0.35 11.45
C VAL A 138 6.18 1.80 11.85
N LEU A 139 6.22 2.69 10.87
CA LEU A 139 5.86 4.09 11.07
C LEU A 139 4.42 4.27 10.64
N VAL A 140 3.59 4.75 11.55
CA VAL A 140 2.17 4.97 11.28
C VAL A 140 1.95 6.47 11.08
N VAL A 141 1.46 6.83 9.90
CA VAL A 141 1.22 8.23 9.54
C VAL A 141 -0.26 8.54 9.74
N PRO A 142 -0.60 9.60 10.50
CA PRO A 142 -2.00 9.99 10.62
C PRO A 142 -2.59 10.38 9.27
N CYS A 143 -3.70 9.79 8.91
CA CYS A 143 -4.35 9.97 7.61
C CYS A 143 -5.78 10.48 7.72
N HIS A 144 -6.15 11.05 8.86
CA HIS A 144 -7.48 11.64 8.98
C HIS A 144 -7.50 13.03 8.33
N ASP A 145 -8.67 13.41 7.86
CA ASP A 145 -8.84 14.73 7.27
C ASP A 145 -8.76 15.81 8.35
N GLU A 146 -8.07 16.88 8.02
CA GLU A 146 -8.07 18.07 8.86
C GLU A 146 -9.16 18.98 8.35
N GLU A 147 -9.97 19.47 9.25
CA GLU A 147 -11.00 20.45 8.91
C GLU A 147 -10.71 21.79 9.52
#